data_c1d4ab6881380e7dce9ece345ea2346a
#
_entry.id   c1d4ab6881380e7dce9ece345ea2346a
#
_cell.length_a   1.000
_cell.length_b   1.000
_cell.length_c   1.000
_cell.angle_alpha   90.00
_cell.angle_beta   90.00
_cell.angle_gamma   90.00
#
_symmetry.space_group_name_H-M   'P 1'
#
loop_
_entity.id
_entity.type
_entity.pdbx_description
1 polymer ?
#
loop_
_entity_poly.entity_id
_entity_poly.type
_entity_poly.pdbx_seq_one_letter_code
_entity_poly.pdbx_strand_id
1 'polypeptide(L)'
;MVPRAVEEILRYEPITPFTARIVEEELVYRDVVFPVDTVVMVCAFTGNRDPGEPDVFDVAAEREGKPLTFGAGIHYCLGANLARAELQEGLGFLAAHIERLELDGDPVYGGVTGIYGLDRLPIAFTAA
;
A
#
# COMPACT_ATOMS: atom_id res chain seq x y z
N MET A 1 -16.73 -5.60 7.80
CA MET A 1 -16.22 -4.25 7.41
C MET A 1 -14.70 -4.16 7.53
N VAL A 2 -14.07 -4.53 8.65
CA VAL A 2 -12.61 -4.44 8.86
C VAL A 2 -11.76 -5.07 7.73
N PRO A 3 -12.01 -6.31 7.25
CA PRO A 3 -11.20 -6.86 6.17
C PRO A 3 -11.23 -6.04 4.87
N ARG A 4 -12.37 -5.45 4.52
CA ARG A 4 -12.48 -4.56 3.35
C ARG A 4 -11.68 -3.27 3.55
N ALA A 5 -11.74 -2.68 4.75
CA ALA A 5 -10.96 -1.50 5.10
C ALA A 5 -9.45 -1.77 4.97
N VAL A 6 -8.98 -2.92 5.42
CA VAL A 6 -7.57 -3.33 5.28
C VAL A 6 -7.15 -3.41 3.81
N GLU A 7 -7.93 -4.08 2.96
CA GLU A 7 -7.59 -4.17 1.52
C GLU A 7 -7.61 -2.78 0.85
N GLU A 8 -8.54 -1.91 1.21
CA GLU A 8 -8.58 -0.56 0.66
C GLU A 8 -7.43 0.32 1.16
N ILE A 9 -7.01 0.21 2.43
CA ILE A 9 -5.81 0.87 2.95
C ILE A 9 -4.57 0.39 2.18
N LEU A 10 -4.41 -0.92 2.03
CA LEU A 10 -3.29 -1.51 1.29
C LEU A 10 -3.25 -1.04 -0.17
N ARG A 11 -4.41 -0.90 -0.82
CA ARG A 11 -4.51 -0.37 -2.17
C ARG A 11 -4.12 1.10 -2.23
N TYR A 12 -4.73 1.90 -1.34
CA TYR A 12 -4.64 3.36 -1.40
C TYR A 12 -3.29 3.87 -0.91
N GLU A 13 -2.72 3.29 0.15
CA GLU A 13 -1.44 3.70 0.73
C GLU A 13 -0.46 2.52 0.83
N PRO A 14 0.15 2.11 -0.29
CA PRO A 14 1.17 1.07 -0.25
C PRO A 14 2.44 1.61 0.43
N ILE A 15 2.81 1.05 1.58
CA ILE A 15 3.99 1.42 2.36
C ILE A 15 5.29 1.27 1.54
N THR A 16 5.31 0.28 0.64
CA THR A 16 6.40 0.09 -0.33
C THR A 16 5.88 0.47 -1.72
N PRO A 17 5.93 1.78 -2.07
CA PRO A 17 5.32 2.25 -3.32
C PRO A 17 6.05 1.77 -4.57
N PHE A 18 7.32 1.39 -4.44
CA PHE A 18 8.17 0.94 -5.55
C PHE A 18 8.91 -0.33 -5.21
N THR A 19 9.05 -1.22 -6.20
CA THR A 19 9.98 -2.35 -6.14
C THR A 19 10.89 -2.33 -7.35
N ALA A 20 12.20 -2.51 -7.13
CA ALA A 20 13.17 -2.53 -8.20
C ALA A 20 13.27 -3.92 -8.85
N ARG A 21 13.53 -3.94 -10.15
CA ARG A 21 13.93 -5.11 -10.93
C ARG A 21 15.14 -4.74 -11.76
N ILE A 22 16.05 -5.67 -11.93
CA ILE A 22 17.18 -5.54 -12.85
C ILE A 22 16.90 -6.43 -14.04
N VAL A 23 17.10 -5.91 -15.24
CA VAL A 23 16.93 -6.64 -16.49
C VAL A 23 18.15 -7.52 -16.70
N GLU A 24 18.01 -8.82 -16.61
CA GLU A 24 19.10 -9.80 -16.79
C GLU A 24 19.27 -10.21 -18.26
N GLU A 25 18.18 -10.15 -19.04
CA GLU A 25 18.18 -10.38 -20.49
C GLU A 25 17.41 -9.24 -21.16
N GLU A 26 17.83 -8.80 -22.34
CA GLU A 26 17.12 -7.75 -23.07
C GLU A 26 15.64 -8.09 -23.21
N LEU A 27 14.79 -7.19 -22.75
CA LEU A 27 13.35 -7.35 -22.75
C LEU A 27 12.69 -6.29 -23.61
N VAL A 28 11.79 -6.72 -24.48
CA VAL A 28 10.91 -5.80 -25.21
C VAL A 28 9.50 -5.91 -24.62
N TYR A 29 8.99 -4.81 -24.14
CA TYR A 29 7.62 -4.73 -23.67
C TYR A 29 6.88 -3.62 -24.39
N ARG A 30 5.86 -3.99 -25.16
CA ARG A 30 5.20 -3.12 -26.14
C ARG A 30 6.26 -2.53 -27.09
N ASP A 31 6.39 -1.21 -27.17
CA ASP A 31 7.32 -0.51 -28.06
C ASP A 31 8.61 -0.05 -27.34
N VAL A 32 8.84 -0.54 -26.11
CA VAL A 32 10.00 -0.16 -25.31
C VAL A 32 10.97 -1.32 -25.17
N VAL A 33 12.23 -1.07 -25.51
CA VAL A 33 13.34 -2.00 -25.28
C VAL A 33 14.00 -1.68 -23.96
N PHE A 34 14.16 -2.69 -23.10
CA PHE A 34 14.87 -2.61 -21.84
C PHE A 34 16.18 -3.39 -21.97
N PRO A 35 17.31 -2.70 -22.17
CA PRO A 35 18.62 -3.35 -22.22
C PRO A 35 18.97 -4.07 -20.92
N VAL A 36 19.91 -5.02 -21.01
CA VAL A 36 20.52 -5.67 -19.85
C VAL A 36 21.07 -4.61 -18.89
N ASP A 37 21.03 -4.91 -17.59
CA ASP A 37 21.42 -4.03 -16.47
C ASP A 37 20.52 -2.79 -16.26
N THR A 38 19.43 -2.66 -17.04
CA THR A 38 18.44 -1.60 -16.77
C THR A 38 17.75 -1.84 -15.43
N VAL A 39 17.68 -0.80 -14.60
CA VAL A 39 16.88 -0.84 -13.37
C VAL A 39 15.47 -0.34 -13.68
N VAL A 40 14.49 -1.21 -13.50
CA VAL A 40 13.06 -0.90 -13.67
C VAL A 40 12.42 -0.76 -12.29
N MET A 41 11.83 0.41 -12.03
CA MET A 41 11.05 0.64 -10.81
C MET A 41 9.57 0.34 -11.07
N VAL A 42 9.07 -0.74 -10.50
CA VAL A 42 7.65 -1.11 -10.57
C VAL A 42 6.90 -0.32 -9.50
N CYS A 43 5.98 0.55 -9.92
CA CYS A 43 5.26 1.43 -9.03
C CYS A 43 3.90 0.82 -8.64
N ALA A 44 3.80 0.30 -7.41
CA ALA A 44 2.56 -0.21 -6.86
C ALA A 44 1.54 0.92 -6.60
N PHE A 45 2.02 2.11 -6.24
CA PHE A 45 1.18 3.28 -5.95
C PHE A 45 0.33 3.68 -7.16
N THR A 46 0.93 3.79 -8.35
CA THR A 46 0.19 4.10 -9.57
C THR A 46 -0.57 2.89 -10.10
N GLY A 47 0.00 1.68 -10.04
CA GLY A 47 -0.66 0.47 -10.50
C GLY A 47 -1.94 0.14 -9.73
N ASN A 48 -2.00 0.47 -8.44
CA ASN A 48 -3.21 0.33 -7.63
C ASN A 48 -4.29 1.38 -7.96
N ARG A 49 -3.98 2.37 -8.79
CA ARG A 49 -4.84 3.48 -9.23
C ARG A 49 -5.01 3.55 -10.75
N ASP A 50 -4.63 2.51 -11.48
CA ASP A 50 -4.79 2.43 -12.93
C ASP A 50 -6.26 2.59 -13.36
N PRO A 51 -6.52 2.91 -14.64
CA PRO A 51 -7.88 3.11 -15.16
C PRO A 51 -8.83 1.98 -14.75
N GLY A 52 -9.88 2.33 -14.01
CA GLY A 52 -10.82 1.38 -13.41
C GLY A 52 -10.72 1.30 -11.88
N GLU A 53 -9.59 1.70 -11.30
CA GLU A 53 -9.41 1.82 -9.85
C GLU A 53 -9.21 3.29 -9.47
N PRO A 54 -10.26 4.02 -9.08
CA PRO A 54 -10.19 5.45 -8.88
C PRO A 54 -9.26 5.86 -7.73
N ASP A 55 -8.66 7.04 -7.84
CA ASP A 55 -7.89 7.68 -6.78
C ASP A 55 -8.81 8.26 -5.69
N VAL A 56 -9.65 7.38 -5.16
CA VAL A 56 -10.58 7.68 -4.06
C VAL A 56 -10.47 6.57 -3.04
N PHE A 57 -10.31 6.95 -1.77
CA PHE A 57 -10.37 6.02 -0.65
C PHE A 57 -11.85 5.71 -0.32
N ASP A 58 -12.27 4.48 -0.55
CA ASP A 58 -13.65 4.04 -0.30
C ASP A 58 -13.69 2.58 0.20
N VAL A 59 -13.89 2.43 1.49
CA VAL A 59 -13.97 1.11 2.15
C VAL A 59 -15.23 0.32 1.78
N ALA A 60 -16.23 0.98 1.19
CA ALA A 60 -17.47 0.34 0.75
C ALA A 60 -17.39 -0.14 -0.70
N ALA A 61 -16.43 0.37 -1.47
CA ALA A 61 -16.28 -0.01 -2.88
C ALA A 61 -16.00 -1.50 -3.04
N GLU A 62 -16.59 -2.09 -4.08
CA GLU A 62 -16.24 -3.42 -4.54
C GLU A 62 -15.15 -3.28 -5.60
N ARG A 63 -13.97 -3.85 -5.34
CA ARG A 63 -12.81 -3.82 -6.23
C ARG A 63 -12.61 -5.20 -6.86
N GLU A 64 -12.37 -5.24 -8.16
CA GLU A 64 -12.17 -6.51 -8.87
C GLU A 64 -10.72 -7.02 -8.79
N GLY A 65 -9.76 -6.15 -8.65
CA GLY A 65 -8.34 -6.47 -8.59
C GLY A 65 -7.81 -6.78 -7.19
N LYS A 66 -6.62 -7.41 -7.14
CA LYS A 66 -5.83 -7.47 -5.90
C LYS A 66 -4.81 -6.34 -5.92
N PRO A 67 -4.65 -5.58 -4.81
CA PRO A 67 -3.61 -4.57 -4.71
C PRO A 67 -2.22 -5.14 -4.97
N LEU A 68 -1.39 -4.37 -5.69
CA LEU A 68 0.01 -4.72 -5.98
C LEU A 68 0.95 -4.43 -4.80
N THR A 69 0.43 -3.99 -3.69
CA THR A 69 1.17 -3.62 -2.47
C THR A 69 2.10 -4.71 -1.96
N PHE A 70 1.69 -5.96 -2.11
CA PHE A 70 2.52 -7.12 -1.77
C PHE A 70 3.23 -7.74 -2.98
N GLY A 71 3.23 -7.07 -4.11
CA GLY A 71 3.78 -7.57 -5.35
C GLY A 71 2.96 -8.71 -5.98
N ALA A 72 3.58 -9.42 -6.90
CA ALA A 72 2.98 -10.55 -7.61
C ALA A 72 4.06 -11.56 -8.05
N GLY A 73 3.62 -12.75 -8.47
CA GLY A 73 4.49 -13.80 -8.98
C GLY A 73 5.37 -14.45 -7.91
N ILE A 74 6.56 -14.89 -8.31
CA ILE A 74 7.49 -15.63 -7.44
C ILE A 74 8.05 -14.80 -6.28
N HIS A 75 7.98 -13.48 -6.37
CA HIS A 75 8.39 -12.54 -5.34
C HIS A 75 7.22 -11.98 -4.52
N TYR A 76 6.05 -12.60 -4.58
CA TYR A 76 4.94 -12.21 -3.72
C TYR A 76 5.36 -12.19 -2.25
N CYS A 77 4.99 -11.15 -1.52
CA CYS A 77 5.43 -10.94 -0.14
C CYS A 77 5.09 -12.14 0.76
N LEU A 78 6.11 -12.72 1.38
CA LEU A 78 5.95 -13.84 2.31
C LEU A 78 5.08 -13.46 3.53
N GLY A 79 5.23 -12.21 4.01
CA GLY A 79 4.51 -11.69 5.17
C GLY A 79 3.09 -11.17 4.87
N ALA A 80 2.58 -11.27 3.65
CA ALA A 80 1.33 -10.66 3.25
C ALA A 80 0.11 -11.08 4.09
N ASN A 81 0.05 -12.35 4.50
CA ASN A 81 -1.04 -12.85 5.34
C ASN A 81 -0.92 -12.38 6.78
N LEU A 82 0.32 -12.33 7.31
CA LEU A 82 0.59 -11.81 8.65
C LEU A 82 0.25 -10.33 8.73
N ALA A 83 0.71 -9.52 7.77
CA ALA A 83 0.40 -8.09 7.71
C ALA A 83 -1.10 -7.82 7.67
N ARG A 84 -1.87 -8.60 6.89
CA ARG A 84 -3.34 -8.49 6.87
C ARG A 84 -3.96 -8.83 8.21
N ALA A 85 -3.48 -9.87 8.86
CA ALA A 85 -3.98 -10.26 10.18
C ALA A 85 -3.70 -9.17 11.23
N GLU A 86 -2.48 -8.66 11.29
CA GLU A 86 -2.09 -7.57 12.19
C GLU A 86 -2.92 -6.30 11.95
N LEU A 87 -3.12 -5.91 10.69
CA LEU A 87 -3.96 -4.76 10.34
C LEU A 87 -5.43 -4.97 10.73
N GLN A 88 -5.97 -6.17 10.53
CA GLN A 88 -7.36 -6.49 10.90
C GLN A 88 -7.56 -6.45 12.41
N GLU A 89 -6.67 -7.05 13.18
CA GLU A 89 -6.71 -7.03 14.64
C GLU A 89 -6.52 -5.60 15.17
N GLY A 90 -5.52 -4.86 14.67
CA GLY A 90 -5.26 -3.49 15.08
C GLY A 90 -6.42 -2.55 14.78
N LEU A 91 -6.94 -2.56 13.56
CA LEU A 91 -8.09 -1.73 13.19
C LEU A 91 -9.37 -2.14 13.94
N GLY A 92 -9.58 -3.43 14.11
CA GLY A 92 -10.71 -3.94 14.90
C GLY A 92 -10.67 -3.47 16.35
N PHE A 93 -9.48 -3.54 16.96
CA PHE A 93 -9.26 -3.02 18.31
C PHE A 93 -9.49 -1.51 18.39
N LEU A 94 -8.87 -0.74 17.51
CA LEU A 94 -8.99 0.72 17.50
C LEU A 94 -10.45 1.15 17.31
N ALA A 95 -11.15 0.54 16.36
CA ALA A 95 -12.56 0.86 16.08
C ALA A 95 -13.51 0.56 17.24
N ALA A 96 -13.14 -0.36 18.13
CA ALA A 96 -13.94 -0.71 19.31
C ALA A 96 -13.61 0.13 20.56
N HIS A 97 -12.45 0.79 20.60
CA HIS A 97 -11.95 1.44 21.80
C HIS A 97 -11.68 2.94 21.63
N ILE A 98 -11.80 3.45 20.42
CA ILE A 98 -11.51 4.86 20.12
C ILE A 98 -12.73 5.52 19.50
N GLU A 99 -13.11 6.65 20.10
CA GLU A 99 -14.08 7.58 19.54
C GLU A 99 -13.41 8.91 19.20
N ARG A 100 -14.01 9.66 18.27
CA ARG A 100 -13.59 11.02 17.90
C ARG A 100 -12.09 11.11 17.59
N LEU A 101 -11.62 10.22 16.73
CA LEU A 101 -10.24 10.26 16.25
C LEU A 101 -10.02 11.48 15.34
N GLU A 102 -9.08 12.34 15.70
CA GLU A 102 -8.73 13.57 14.98
C GLU A 102 -7.21 13.70 14.85
N LEU A 103 -6.74 14.43 13.84
CA LEU A 103 -5.34 14.85 13.79
C LEU A 103 -5.10 15.96 14.82
N ASP A 104 -4.02 15.82 15.61
CA ASP A 104 -3.57 16.81 16.59
C ASP A 104 -2.18 17.36 16.21
N GLY A 105 -2.11 17.86 14.99
CA GLY A 105 -0.92 18.42 14.37
C GLY A 105 -0.61 17.80 13.01
N ASP A 106 0.47 18.25 12.39
CA ASP A 106 0.87 17.77 11.07
C ASP A 106 1.56 16.41 11.15
N PRO A 107 1.18 15.46 10.28
CA PRO A 107 1.93 14.22 10.10
C PRO A 107 3.35 14.50 9.60
N VAL A 108 4.32 13.76 10.12
CA VAL A 108 5.71 13.83 9.66
C VAL A 108 6.04 12.54 8.92
N TYR A 109 6.37 12.68 7.65
CA TYR A 109 6.79 11.55 6.82
C TYR A 109 8.29 11.36 6.89
N GLY A 110 8.72 10.12 6.98
CA GLY A 110 10.12 9.73 6.89
C GLY A 110 10.73 9.94 5.51
N GLY A 111 12.05 9.87 5.43
CA GLY A 111 12.74 9.93 4.15
C GLY A 111 12.41 8.73 3.26
N VAL A 112 12.34 8.94 1.95
CA VAL A 112 12.05 7.88 0.97
C VAL A 112 13.27 6.98 0.82
N THR A 113 13.36 5.95 1.64
CA THR A 113 14.38 4.89 1.57
C THR A 113 13.80 3.55 1.14
N GLY A 114 12.83 3.57 0.21
CA GLY A 114 12.11 2.37 -0.25
C GLY A 114 10.85 2.02 0.55
N ILE A 115 10.72 2.54 1.77
CA ILE A 115 9.52 2.47 2.59
C ILE A 115 9.00 3.89 2.78
N TYR A 116 7.75 4.10 2.42
CA TYR A 116 7.05 5.37 2.63
C TYR A 116 6.18 5.23 3.87
N GLY A 117 6.63 5.80 4.96
CA GLY A 117 5.98 5.68 6.25
C GLY A 117 5.98 6.99 7.03
N LEU A 118 5.18 7.02 8.06
CA LEU A 118 5.10 8.13 9.01
C LEU A 118 6.13 7.92 10.12
N ASP A 119 6.97 8.93 10.37
CA ASP A 119 7.83 9.01 11.55
C ASP A 119 7.01 9.46 12.76
N ARG A 120 5.96 10.27 12.51
CA ARG A 120 5.09 10.79 13.56
C ARG A 120 3.69 11.04 13.00
N LEU A 121 2.67 10.58 13.71
CA LEU A 121 1.26 10.87 13.46
C LEU A 121 0.62 11.39 14.77
N PRO A 122 0.56 12.71 14.99
CA PRO A 122 -0.13 13.27 16.15
C PRO A 122 -1.63 13.04 16.01
N ILE A 123 -2.22 12.39 17.00
CA ILE A 123 -3.67 12.13 17.03
C ILE A 123 -4.24 12.48 18.41
N ALA A 124 -5.46 13.01 18.41
CA ALA A 124 -6.31 13.14 19.59
C ALA A 124 -7.50 12.19 19.46
N PHE A 125 -7.89 11.60 20.57
CA PHE A 125 -9.04 10.70 20.61
C PHE A 125 -9.68 10.66 21.98
N THR A 126 -10.90 10.15 22.06
CA THR A 126 -11.54 9.75 23.31
C THR A 126 -11.63 8.23 23.37
N ALA A 127 -11.44 7.65 24.56
CA ALA A 127 -11.73 6.23 24.76
C ALA A 127 -13.24 5.99 24.70
N ALA A 128 -13.65 4.89 24.05
CA ALA A 128 -15.04 4.45 23.98
C ALA A 128 -15.50 3.80 25.29
#